data_5128daa8422167e78d34f6b958ec8168
#
_entry.id   5128daa8422167e78d34f6b958ec8168
#
_cell.length_a   1.000
_cell.length_b   1.000
_cell.length_c   1.000
_cell.angle_alpha   90.00
_cell.angle_beta   90.00
_cell.angle_gamma   90.00
#
_symmetry.space_group_name_H-M   'P 1'
#
loop_
_entity.id
_entity.type
_entity.pdbx_description
1 polymer ?
#
loop_
_entity_poly.entity_id
_entity_poly.type
_entity_poly.pdbx_seq_one_letter_code
_entity_poly.pdbx_strand_id
1 'polypeptide(L)'
;MQYPLLSKPLSTRTALLLAGGLISQLFSSAAYATQCSLIEETIDASHLSARYGVSNSHGDSREVTLIRNKQQVIYQHNPQSFELWDSRGEYVRYFPIEHRSVSYRKGDLLSLNMHFNFEQLNHLISPTTIKGLQQLALRNKDMADTCITQQYSGEQSGHKLTVSWIEKLGLPQSFVVSDASGSMQYQLLEVTSFSNNEFGALISGYQDIDFADVGDNESDPFIAKMIHQGFIQHGSSGFYDSQGNKLAGGETGHKH
;
A
#
# COMPACT_ATOMS: atom_id res chain seq x y z
N MET A 1 15.93 69.51 22.69
CA MET A 1 15.70 70.79 21.95
C MET A 1 14.63 70.50 20.87
N GLN A 2 13.52 71.18 21.08
CA GLN A 2 12.58 71.75 20.10
C GLN A 2 11.88 70.82 19.08
N TYR A 3 10.60 70.64 19.34
CA TYR A 3 9.50 70.58 18.36
C TYR A 3 9.36 71.89 17.58
N PRO A 4 8.65 72.00 16.40
CA PRO A 4 7.20 71.91 16.39
C PRO A 4 6.57 71.32 15.10
N LEU A 5 5.36 70.75 15.13
CA LEU A 5 3.98 71.21 14.94
C LEU A 5 3.46 71.24 13.49
N LEU A 6 2.34 70.47 13.32
CA LEU A 6 1.09 70.80 12.63
C LEU A 6 1.06 70.86 11.09
N SER A 7 0.26 69.92 10.49
CA SER A 7 -1.06 70.32 9.95
C SER A 7 -1.81 69.10 9.32
N LYS A 8 -3.02 68.83 9.79
CA LYS A 8 -4.08 68.18 8.99
C LYS A 8 -4.67 69.20 8.05
N PRO A 9 -5.29 68.79 6.91
CA PRO A 9 -6.67 68.37 6.95
C PRO A 9 -7.15 67.44 5.81
N LEU A 10 -8.38 67.05 6.01
CA LEU A 10 -9.55 66.77 5.16
C LEU A 10 -9.71 65.38 4.52
N SER A 11 -10.77 64.83 5.01
CA SER A 11 -11.69 63.81 4.54
C SER A 11 -11.91 63.69 3.03
N THR A 12 -11.90 62.47 2.52
CA THR A 12 -12.79 62.04 1.45
C THR A 12 -13.28 60.62 1.72
N ARG A 13 -14.55 60.51 1.97
CA ARG A 13 -15.26 59.21 2.08
C ARG A 13 -15.34 58.62 0.70
N THR A 14 -14.68 57.49 0.48
CA THR A 14 -14.94 56.65 -0.69
C THR A 14 -15.47 55.32 -0.19
N ALA A 15 -16.73 55.08 -0.52
CA ALA A 15 -17.41 53.83 -0.25
C ALA A 15 -16.78 52.70 -1.08
N LEU A 16 -16.20 51.73 -0.43
CA LEU A 16 -15.70 50.55 -1.11
C LEU A 16 -16.79 49.48 -1.04
N LEU A 17 -17.40 49.21 -2.18
CA LEU A 17 -18.29 48.10 -2.43
C LEU A 17 -17.55 46.77 -2.19
N LEU A 18 -17.96 46.04 -1.18
CA LEU A 18 -17.57 44.66 -0.95
C LEU A 18 -18.22 43.76 -2.02
N ALA A 19 -17.54 43.53 -3.12
CA ALA A 19 -17.86 42.42 -4.03
C ALA A 19 -17.34 41.12 -3.40
N GLY A 20 -18.26 40.40 -2.74
CA GLY A 20 -18.01 39.05 -2.25
C GLY A 20 -17.81 38.09 -3.42
N GLY A 21 -16.55 37.88 -3.80
CA GLY A 21 -16.16 36.81 -4.72
C GLY A 21 -16.17 35.47 -3.98
N LEU A 22 -17.21 34.65 -4.19
CA LEU A 22 -17.19 33.21 -3.91
C LEU A 22 -16.12 32.58 -4.81
N ILE A 23 -14.94 32.36 -4.26
CA ILE A 23 -13.95 31.48 -4.88
C ILE A 23 -14.45 30.05 -4.64
N SER A 24 -15.28 29.54 -5.57
CA SER A 24 -15.55 28.12 -5.73
C SER A 24 -14.23 27.43 -6.04
N GLN A 25 -13.64 26.77 -5.05
CA GLN A 25 -12.52 25.86 -5.29
C GLN A 25 -13.08 24.67 -6.08
N LEU A 26 -12.95 24.73 -7.40
CA LEU A 26 -13.09 23.60 -8.29
C LEU A 26 -11.93 22.67 -7.99
N PHE A 27 -12.15 21.68 -7.13
CA PHE A 27 -11.28 20.54 -7.02
C PHE A 27 -11.29 19.84 -8.37
N SER A 28 -10.22 20.05 -9.12
CA SER A 28 -10.01 19.42 -10.43
C SER A 28 -9.83 17.92 -10.22
N SER A 29 -10.92 17.18 -10.40
CA SER A 29 -10.94 15.71 -10.50
C SER A 29 -10.35 15.19 -11.84
N ALA A 30 -9.50 15.96 -12.51
CA ALA A 30 -8.99 15.67 -13.84
C ALA A 30 -7.71 14.80 -13.86
N ALA A 31 -7.16 14.40 -12.70
CA ALA A 31 -5.87 13.69 -12.66
C ALA A 31 -5.94 12.16 -12.83
N TYR A 32 -7.11 11.56 -12.83
CA TYR A 32 -7.22 10.09 -12.77
C TYR A 32 -7.39 9.38 -14.12
N ALA A 33 -7.58 10.10 -15.19
CA ALA A 33 -7.80 9.48 -16.52
C ALA A 33 -6.52 9.09 -17.28
N THR A 34 -5.35 9.55 -16.83
CA THR A 34 -4.10 9.45 -17.60
C THR A 34 -3.29 8.18 -17.31
N GLN A 35 -3.62 7.43 -16.27
CA GLN A 35 -2.75 6.34 -15.78
C GLN A 35 -2.86 5.02 -16.56
N CYS A 36 -3.91 4.83 -17.32
CA CYS A 36 -4.07 3.61 -18.12
C CYS A 36 -3.14 3.54 -19.36
N SER A 37 -2.69 4.67 -19.88
CA SER A 37 -1.75 4.71 -21.01
C SER A 37 -0.33 4.24 -20.68
N LEU A 38 -0.02 4.03 -19.39
CA LEU A 38 1.28 3.57 -18.90
C LEU A 38 1.39 2.04 -18.77
N ILE A 39 0.31 1.30 -19.03
CA ILE A 39 0.37 -0.16 -19.01
C ILE A 39 0.80 -0.61 -20.40
N GLU A 40 2.02 -1.10 -20.53
CA GLU A 40 2.51 -1.69 -21.77
C GLU A 40 1.62 -2.87 -22.19
N GLU A 41 1.27 -2.96 -23.47
CA GLU A 41 0.40 -4.02 -24.00
C GLU A 41 0.91 -5.46 -23.77
N THR A 42 2.19 -5.59 -23.44
CA THR A 42 2.91 -6.87 -23.35
C THR A 42 3.16 -7.35 -21.92
N ILE A 43 2.60 -6.70 -20.88
CA ILE A 43 2.83 -7.13 -19.51
C ILE A 43 2.22 -8.51 -19.24
N ASP A 44 3.08 -9.45 -18.83
CA ASP A 44 2.65 -10.74 -18.31
C ASP A 44 2.08 -10.58 -16.91
N ALA A 45 0.79 -10.86 -16.75
CA ALA A 45 0.10 -10.78 -15.46
C ALA A 45 0.74 -11.63 -14.35
N SER A 46 1.48 -12.68 -14.73
CA SER A 46 2.16 -13.56 -13.76
C SER A 46 3.57 -13.10 -13.39
N HIS A 47 4.13 -12.08 -14.07
CA HIS A 47 5.49 -11.60 -13.87
C HIS A 47 5.54 -10.08 -14.00
N LEU A 48 5.18 -9.38 -12.93
CA LEU A 48 5.08 -7.93 -12.95
C LEU A 48 5.49 -7.29 -11.61
N SER A 49 5.77 -5.99 -11.69
CA SER A 49 5.87 -5.09 -10.55
C SER A 49 4.76 -4.06 -10.64
N ALA A 50 4.02 -3.84 -9.56
CA ALA A 50 2.94 -2.87 -9.46
C ALA A 50 3.15 -1.96 -8.25
N ARG A 51 3.22 -0.64 -8.47
CA ARG A 51 3.41 0.36 -7.43
C ARG A 51 2.10 1.06 -7.15
N TYR A 52 1.72 1.10 -5.88
CA TYR A 52 0.49 1.69 -5.38
C TYR A 52 0.75 2.85 -4.44
N GLY A 53 -0.01 3.93 -4.61
CA GLY A 53 -0.20 4.94 -3.57
C GLY A 53 -1.29 4.46 -2.61
N VAL A 54 -1.02 4.51 -1.32
CA VAL A 54 -1.95 4.11 -0.26
C VAL A 54 -2.19 5.31 0.64
N SER A 55 -3.44 5.68 0.84
CA SER A 55 -3.82 6.78 1.73
C SER A 55 -4.97 6.37 2.65
N ASN A 56 -5.05 7.00 3.81
CA ASN A 56 -6.14 6.79 4.75
C ASN A 56 -6.96 8.07 4.96
N SER A 57 -8.10 7.94 5.65
CA SER A 57 -8.98 9.07 5.97
C SER A 57 -8.37 10.11 6.91
N HIS A 58 -7.21 9.83 7.55
CA HIS A 58 -6.50 10.73 8.45
C HIS A 58 -5.46 11.60 7.73
N GLY A 59 -5.25 11.37 6.42
CA GLY A 59 -4.32 12.14 5.60
C GLY A 59 -2.92 11.51 5.49
N ASP A 60 -2.68 10.35 6.12
CA ASP A 60 -1.42 9.63 5.93
C ASP A 60 -1.37 9.02 4.53
N SER A 61 -0.20 9.06 3.93
CA SER A 61 0.04 8.45 2.62
C SER A 61 1.39 7.75 2.57
N ARG A 62 1.45 6.66 1.80
CA ARG A 62 2.68 5.89 1.56
C ARG A 62 2.61 5.21 0.21
N GLU A 63 3.72 4.70 -0.24
CA GLU A 63 3.76 3.81 -1.41
C GLU A 63 3.96 2.36 -0.97
N VAL A 64 3.41 1.45 -1.77
CA VAL A 64 3.59 0.01 -1.64
C VAL A 64 3.89 -0.54 -3.02
N THR A 65 4.97 -1.33 -3.12
CA THR A 65 5.29 -2.06 -4.36
C THR A 65 5.00 -3.53 -4.15
N LEU A 66 4.19 -4.09 -5.03
CA LEU A 66 3.94 -5.52 -5.17
C LEU A 66 4.75 -6.02 -6.37
N ILE A 67 5.60 -7.03 -6.18
CA ILE A 67 6.31 -7.71 -7.26
C ILE A 67 5.92 -9.17 -7.17
N ARG A 68 5.51 -9.77 -8.29
CA ARG A 68 5.09 -11.16 -8.27
C ARG A 68 5.63 -11.98 -9.43
N ASN A 69 5.78 -13.27 -9.15
CA ASN A 69 5.83 -14.34 -10.14
C ASN A 69 4.72 -15.36 -9.84
N LYS A 70 4.73 -16.52 -10.54
CA LYS A 70 3.68 -17.54 -10.38
C LYS A 70 3.56 -18.12 -8.98
N GLN A 71 4.66 -18.16 -8.23
CA GLN A 71 4.75 -18.88 -6.96
C GLN A 71 5.09 -17.99 -5.77
N GLN A 72 5.51 -16.76 -6.01
CA GLN A 72 6.03 -15.86 -5.00
C GLN A 72 5.51 -14.45 -5.22
N VAL A 73 5.36 -13.72 -4.13
CA VAL A 73 5.02 -12.30 -4.13
C VAL A 73 5.88 -11.57 -3.13
N ILE A 74 6.40 -10.42 -3.55
CA ILE A 74 7.18 -9.51 -2.72
C ILE A 74 6.33 -8.27 -2.46
N TYR A 75 6.35 -7.82 -1.20
CA TYR A 75 5.83 -6.52 -0.78
C TYR A 75 6.96 -5.65 -0.25
N GLN A 76 7.07 -4.43 -0.79
CA GLN A 76 7.96 -3.41 -0.29
C GLN A 76 7.14 -2.20 0.16
N HIS A 77 7.17 -1.94 1.47
CA HIS A 77 6.44 -0.84 2.11
C HIS A 77 7.35 0.34 2.47
N ASN A 78 8.66 0.10 2.52
CA ASN A 78 9.68 1.08 2.88
C ASN A 78 11.04 0.64 2.30
N PRO A 79 12.05 1.53 2.26
CA PRO A 79 13.36 1.20 1.70
C PRO A 79 14.22 0.32 2.63
N GLN A 80 13.86 0.13 3.91
CA GLN A 80 14.66 -0.61 4.88
C GLN A 80 14.44 -2.12 4.79
N SER A 81 13.25 -2.55 4.37
CA SER A 81 12.92 -3.97 4.28
C SER A 81 11.89 -4.25 3.21
N PHE A 82 11.92 -5.48 2.70
CA PHE A 82 10.83 -6.03 1.90
C PHE A 82 10.53 -7.47 2.34
N GLU A 83 9.40 -7.97 1.93
CA GLU A 83 8.84 -9.22 2.39
C GLU A 83 8.48 -10.11 1.22
N LEU A 84 8.90 -11.35 1.27
CA LEU A 84 8.59 -12.37 0.28
C LEU A 84 7.66 -13.41 0.89
N TRP A 85 6.59 -13.71 0.20
CA TRP A 85 5.64 -14.78 0.50
C TRP A 85 5.64 -15.81 -0.62
N ASP A 86 5.73 -17.07 -0.24
CA ASP A 86 5.73 -18.20 -1.16
C ASP A 86 4.38 -18.92 -1.09
N SER A 87 3.93 -19.47 -2.23
CA SER A 87 2.65 -20.21 -2.31
C SER A 87 2.60 -21.46 -1.43
N ARG A 88 3.75 -21.97 -0.98
CA ARG A 88 3.86 -23.11 -0.07
C ARG A 88 3.73 -22.73 1.40
N GLY A 89 3.72 -21.44 1.72
CA GLY A 89 3.55 -20.94 3.06
C GLY A 89 4.83 -20.55 3.75
N GLU A 90 5.88 -20.25 3.00
CA GLU A 90 7.12 -19.70 3.49
C GLU A 90 7.07 -18.17 3.44
N TYR A 91 7.70 -17.52 4.39
CA TYR A 91 7.82 -16.08 4.48
C TYR A 91 9.28 -15.72 4.78
N VAL A 92 9.81 -14.74 4.06
CA VAL A 92 11.16 -14.23 4.29
C VAL A 92 11.11 -12.71 4.33
N ARG A 93 11.71 -12.14 5.37
CA ARG A 93 11.92 -10.69 5.46
C ARG A 93 13.36 -10.37 5.13
N TYR A 94 13.56 -9.50 4.15
CA TYR A 94 14.85 -9.05 3.67
C TYR A 94 15.17 -7.65 4.18
N PHE A 95 16.45 -7.43 4.51
CA PHE A 95 17.02 -6.17 4.99
C PHE A 95 18.18 -5.77 4.07
N PRO A 96 17.91 -5.02 3.00
CA PRO A 96 18.90 -4.73 1.95
C PRO A 96 20.16 -4.02 2.45
N ILE A 97 20.00 -3.09 3.40
CA ILE A 97 21.11 -2.30 3.96
C ILE A 97 22.10 -3.20 4.72
N GLU A 98 21.57 -4.18 5.44
CA GLU A 98 22.35 -5.12 6.24
C GLU A 98 22.81 -6.35 5.45
N HIS A 99 22.32 -6.55 4.23
CA HIS A 99 22.49 -7.78 3.44
C HIS A 99 22.10 -9.04 4.22
N ARG A 100 21.02 -8.93 5.03
CA ARG A 100 20.54 -10.02 5.90
C ARG A 100 19.08 -10.33 5.55
N SER A 101 18.69 -11.58 5.81
CA SER A 101 17.28 -11.99 5.77
C SER A 101 16.92 -12.83 6.98
N VAL A 102 15.64 -12.88 7.30
CA VAL A 102 15.07 -13.77 8.32
C VAL A 102 13.98 -14.58 7.66
N SER A 103 14.14 -15.89 7.65
CA SER A 103 13.18 -16.84 7.09
C SER A 103 12.30 -17.42 8.19
N TYR A 104 11.01 -17.53 7.90
CA TYR A 104 9.99 -18.05 8.81
C TYR A 104 9.32 -19.24 8.15
N ARG A 105 9.25 -20.33 8.86
CA ARG A 105 8.52 -21.50 8.44
C ARG A 105 7.05 -21.38 8.84
N LYS A 106 6.21 -22.20 8.25
CA LYS A 106 4.78 -22.22 8.56
C LYS A 106 4.48 -22.36 10.06
N GLY A 107 5.28 -23.14 10.79
CA GLY A 107 5.14 -23.31 12.24
C GLY A 107 5.41 -22.00 13.00
N ASP A 108 6.41 -21.23 12.57
CA ASP A 108 6.79 -19.96 13.17
C ASP A 108 5.68 -18.92 12.95
N LEU A 109 5.14 -18.87 11.73
CA LEU A 109 4.00 -17.99 11.40
C LEU A 109 2.78 -18.30 12.25
N LEU A 110 2.47 -19.58 12.47
CA LEU A 110 1.36 -19.99 13.34
C LEU A 110 1.62 -19.59 14.81
N SER A 111 2.86 -19.73 15.30
CA SER A 111 3.22 -19.33 16.67
C SER A 111 3.10 -17.81 16.88
N LEU A 112 3.33 -17.03 15.83
CA LEU A 112 3.15 -15.59 15.78
C LEU A 112 1.71 -15.15 15.49
N ASN A 113 0.77 -16.10 15.38
CA ASN A 113 -0.62 -15.86 14.97
C ASN A 113 -0.72 -15.15 13.60
N MET A 114 0.24 -15.39 12.72
CA MET A 114 0.24 -14.86 11.37
C MET A 114 -0.43 -15.85 10.42
N HIS A 115 -1.55 -15.42 9.86
CA HIS A 115 -2.27 -16.16 8.84
C HIS A 115 -2.21 -15.38 7.53
N PHE A 116 -2.02 -16.05 6.42
CA PHE A 116 -2.03 -15.41 5.12
C PHE A 116 -2.80 -16.23 4.08
N ASN A 117 -3.35 -15.54 3.13
CA ASN A 117 -3.95 -16.10 1.94
C ASN A 117 -3.11 -15.69 0.73
N PHE A 118 -2.43 -16.65 0.10
CA PHE A 118 -1.53 -16.36 -1.01
C PHE A 118 -2.27 -15.76 -2.21
N GLU A 119 -3.51 -16.20 -2.50
CA GLU A 119 -4.34 -15.62 -3.56
C GLU A 119 -4.55 -14.13 -3.32
N GLN A 120 -4.85 -13.75 -2.09
CA GLN A 120 -5.02 -12.35 -1.70
C GLN A 120 -3.73 -11.56 -1.81
N LEU A 121 -2.62 -12.09 -1.27
CA LEU A 121 -1.31 -11.45 -1.37
C LEU A 121 -0.89 -11.23 -2.83
N ASN A 122 -1.17 -12.20 -3.70
CA ASN A 122 -0.79 -12.15 -5.11
C ASN A 122 -1.61 -11.14 -5.93
N HIS A 123 -2.76 -10.69 -5.42
CA HIS A 123 -3.72 -9.83 -6.13
C HIS A 123 -4.10 -8.55 -5.38
N LEU A 124 -3.58 -8.31 -4.15
CA LEU A 124 -4.02 -7.28 -3.19
C LEU A 124 -5.44 -7.53 -2.66
N ILE A 125 -6.36 -7.89 -3.50
CA ILE A 125 -7.72 -8.36 -3.18
C ILE A 125 -7.90 -9.70 -3.86
N SER A 126 -8.37 -10.72 -3.14
CA SER A 126 -8.54 -12.02 -3.76
C SER A 126 -9.61 -11.97 -4.85
N PRO A 127 -9.39 -12.65 -6.00
CA PRO A 127 -10.41 -12.83 -7.02
C PRO A 127 -11.71 -13.45 -6.47
N THR A 128 -11.62 -14.27 -5.43
CA THR A 128 -12.78 -14.82 -4.73
C THR A 128 -13.59 -13.73 -4.02
N THR A 129 -12.93 -12.76 -3.38
CA THR A 129 -13.58 -11.57 -2.83
C THR A 129 -14.30 -10.77 -3.91
N ILE A 130 -13.61 -10.49 -5.04
CA ILE A 130 -14.20 -9.75 -6.17
C ILE A 130 -15.48 -10.41 -6.69
N LYS A 131 -15.47 -11.73 -6.84
CA LYS A 131 -16.67 -12.50 -7.28
C LYS A 131 -17.86 -12.40 -6.32
N GLY A 132 -17.60 -12.13 -5.05
CA GLY A 132 -18.65 -11.93 -4.04
C GLY A 132 -19.26 -10.52 -4.05
N LEU A 133 -18.64 -9.56 -4.74
CA LEU A 133 -19.14 -8.19 -4.82
C LEU A 133 -20.13 -8.02 -5.98
N GLN A 134 -20.99 -7.02 -5.87
CA GLN A 134 -21.89 -6.63 -6.95
C GLN A 134 -21.11 -5.93 -8.06
N GLN A 135 -21.18 -6.48 -9.25
CA GLN A 135 -20.65 -5.84 -10.46
C GLN A 135 -21.50 -4.64 -10.84
N LEU A 136 -20.86 -3.50 -11.06
CA LEU A 136 -21.51 -2.29 -11.53
C LEU A 136 -21.38 -2.19 -13.06
N ALA A 137 -22.24 -1.40 -13.71
CA ALA A 137 -22.19 -1.22 -15.16
C ALA A 137 -20.83 -0.66 -15.61
N LEU A 138 -20.29 -1.20 -16.72
CA LEU A 138 -19.04 -0.72 -17.32
C LEU A 138 -19.11 0.77 -17.63
N ARG A 139 -18.17 1.53 -17.10
CA ARG A 139 -18.12 2.98 -17.28
C ARG A 139 -17.32 3.45 -18.49
N ASN A 140 -16.44 2.61 -19.05
CA ASN A 140 -15.55 3.01 -20.15
C ASN A 140 -15.44 1.89 -21.20
N LYS A 141 -16.09 2.09 -22.35
CA LYS A 141 -15.99 1.21 -23.53
C LYS A 141 -14.89 1.63 -24.52
N ASP A 142 -14.26 2.78 -24.33
CA ASP A 142 -13.44 3.42 -25.36
C ASP A 142 -11.93 3.39 -25.09
N MET A 143 -11.48 2.53 -24.15
CA MET A 143 -10.05 2.43 -23.80
C MET A 143 -9.42 1.15 -24.38
N ALA A 144 -8.11 1.20 -24.66
CA ALA A 144 -7.33 0.05 -25.08
C ALA A 144 -7.51 -1.15 -24.13
N ASP A 145 -7.49 -2.37 -24.63
CA ASP A 145 -7.80 -3.62 -23.90
C ASP A 145 -7.04 -3.80 -22.55
N THR A 146 -5.86 -3.21 -22.42
CA THR A 146 -5.04 -3.23 -21.20
C THR A 146 -5.61 -2.39 -20.06
N CYS A 147 -6.54 -1.50 -20.39
CA CYS A 147 -7.12 -0.53 -19.46
C CYS A 147 -8.60 -0.76 -19.17
N ILE A 148 -9.19 -1.83 -19.69
CA ILE A 148 -10.58 -2.16 -19.36
C ILE A 148 -10.65 -2.53 -17.87
N THR A 149 -11.34 -1.69 -17.11
CA THR A 149 -11.62 -1.96 -15.71
C THR A 149 -13.08 -2.31 -15.51
N GLN A 150 -13.29 -3.29 -14.65
CA GLN A 150 -14.62 -3.65 -14.17
C GLN A 150 -14.82 -3.07 -12.77
N GLN A 151 -15.95 -2.41 -12.56
CA GLN A 151 -16.30 -1.81 -11.27
C GLN A 151 -17.08 -2.80 -10.42
N TYR A 152 -16.68 -2.92 -9.15
CA TYR A 152 -17.35 -3.75 -8.15
C TYR A 152 -17.60 -2.95 -6.87
N SER A 153 -18.70 -3.26 -6.18
CA SER A 153 -19.00 -2.68 -4.86
C SER A 153 -19.80 -3.68 -4.02
N GLY A 154 -19.61 -3.60 -2.71
CA GLY A 154 -20.36 -4.44 -1.78
C GLY A 154 -19.85 -4.29 -0.37
N GLU A 155 -20.32 -5.18 0.49
CA GLU A 155 -19.91 -5.26 1.88
C GLU A 155 -19.42 -6.69 2.18
N GLN A 156 -18.30 -6.79 2.87
CA GLN A 156 -17.73 -8.05 3.30
C GLN A 156 -17.12 -7.91 4.69
N SER A 157 -17.49 -8.80 5.60
CA SER A 157 -16.97 -8.83 6.98
C SER A 157 -17.10 -7.47 7.72
N GLY A 158 -18.18 -6.71 7.46
CA GLY A 158 -18.42 -5.41 8.06
C GLY A 158 -17.68 -4.23 7.41
N HIS A 159 -16.94 -4.46 6.33
CA HIS A 159 -16.25 -3.42 5.56
C HIS A 159 -16.94 -3.20 4.22
N LYS A 160 -17.11 -1.95 3.86
CA LYS A 160 -17.59 -1.56 2.53
C LYS A 160 -16.41 -1.50 1.57
N LEU A 161 -16.53 -2.19 0.45
CA LEU A 161 -15.54 -2.29 -0.61
C LEU A 161 -16.05 -1.61 -1.88
N THR A 162 -15.16 -0.84 -2.53
CA THR A 162 -15.38 -0.32 -3.89
C THR A 162 -14.08 -0.55 -4.66
N VAL A 163 -14.17 -1.26 -5.79
CA VAL A 163 -13.01 -1.75 -6.53
C VAL A 163 -13.16 -1.41 -8.01
N SER A 164 -12.09 -0.87 -8.60
CA SER A 164 -11.89 -0.80 -10.05
C SER A 164 -10.87 -1.87 -10.41
N TRP A 165 -11.28 -2.93 -11.07
CA TRP A 165 -10.48 -4.14 -11.30
C TRP A 165 -10.01 -4.24 -12.74
N ILE A 166 -8.71 -4.51 -12.95
CA ILE A 166 -8.10 -4.77 -14.27
C ILE A 166 -8.06 -6.27 -14.48
N GLU A 167 -9.03 -6.81 -15.23
CA GLU A 167 -9.17 -8.26 -15.45
C GLU A 167 -7.90 -8.88 -16.04
N LYS A 168 -7.30 -8.25 -17.05
CA LYS A 168 -6.09 -8.75 -17.71
C LYS A 168 -4.91 -8.93 -16.78
N LEU A 169 -4.77 -8.07 -15.78
CA LEU A 169 -3.68 -8.12 -14.82
C LEU A 169 -4.06 -8.88 -13.55
N GLY A 170 -5.33 -9.08 -13.27
CA GLY A 170 -5.80 -9.62 -12.00
C GLY A 170 -5.37 -8.72 -10.83
N LEU A 171 -5.46 -7.39 -11.00
CA LEU A 171 -5.07 -6.38 -10.02
C LEU A 171 -6.09 -5.23 -9.99
N PRO A 172 -6.30 -4.59 -8.83
CA PRO A 172 -7.10 -3.38 -8.78
C PRO A 172 -6.35 -2.21 -9.42
N GLN A 173 -7.03 -1.41 -10.26
CA GLN A 173 -6.59 -0.06 -10.59
C GLN A 173 -6.72 0.85 -9.37
N SER A 174 -7.82 0.69 -8.64
CA SER A 174 -8.03 1.34 -7.35
C SER A 174 -8.99 0.51 -6.50
N PHE A 175 -8.83 0.60 -5.20
CA PHE A 175 -9.85 0.11 -4.28
C PHE A 175 -9.90 0.92 -3.00
N VAL A 176 -11.08 0.98 -2.43
CA VAL A 176 -11.35 1.64 -1.16
C VAL A 176 -11.98 0.62 -0.23
N VAL A 177 -11.43 0.53 0.97
CA VAL A 177 -12.01 -0.20 2.09
C VAL A 177 -12.44 0.83 3.12
N SER A 178 -13.65 0.75 3.62
CA SER A 178 -14.15 1.67 4.64
C SER A 178 -15.04 0.96 5.65
N ASP A 179 -14.95 1.44 6.89
CA ASP A 179 -15.81 1.04 8.00
C ASP A 179 -16.16 2.26 8.88
N ALA A 180 -16.67 2.01 10.09
CA ALA A 180 -17.01 3.08 11.04
C ALA A 180 -15.78 3.85 11.56
N SER A 181 -14.57 3.29 11.46
CA SER A 181 -13.33 3.90 11.96
C SER A 181 -12.63 4.77 10.91
N GLY A 182 -12.96 4.58 9.63
CA GLY A 182 -12.37 5.36 8.54
C GLY A 182 -12.31 4.62 7.21
N SER A 183 -11.42 5.09 6.35
CA SER A 183 -11.21 4.47 5.04
C SER A 183 -9.74 4.39 4.68
N MET A 184 -9.41 3.39 3.86
CA MET A 184 -8.12 3.22 3.22
C MET A 184 -8.34 3.10 1.72
N GLN A 185 -7.56 3.84 0.97
CA GLN A 185 -7.60 3.86 -0.49
C GLN A 185 -6.27 3.41 -1.06
N TYR A 186 -6.33 2.55 -2.04
CA TYR A 186 -5.20 2.12 -2.88
C TYR A 186 -5.42 2.61 -4.29
N GLN A 187 -4.39 3.21 -4.88
CA GLN A 187 -4.39 3.69 -6.25
C GLN A 187 -3.16 3.17 -6.97
N LEU A 188 -3.36 2.44 -8.06
CA LEU A 188 -2.27 1.98 -8.93
C LEU A 188 -1.58 3.20 -9.57
N LEU A 189 -0.27 3.31 -9.38
CA LEU A 189 0.57 4.37 -9.93
C LEU A 189 1.31 3.90 -11.18
N GLU A 190 1.80 2.65 -11.16
CA GLU A 190 2.64 2.13 -12.23
C GLU A 190 2.58 0.60 -12.26
N VAL A 191 2.66 0.02 -13.45
CA VAL A 191 2.88 -1.42 -13.64
C VAL A 191 3.98 -1.60 -14.69
N THR A 192 4.93 -2.48 -14.38
CA THR A 192 6.03 -2.83 -15.29
C THR A 192 6.20 -4.34 -15.34
N SER A 193 6.76 -4.86 -16.43
CA SER A 193 7.22 -6.24 -16.50
C SER A 193 8.34 -6.47 -15.52
N PHE A 194 8.40 -7.64 -14.90
CA PHE A 194 9.44 -8.02 -13.95
C PHE A 194 9.84 -9.48 -14.18
N SER A 195 11.01 -9.69 -14.74
CA SER A 195 11.47 -11.03 -15.17
C SER A 195 11.87 -11.90 -13.96
N ASN A 196 11.90 -13.21 -14.16
CA ASN A 196 12.41 -14.15 -13.14
C ASN A 196 13.87 -13.88 -12.78
N ASN A 197 14.69 -13.37 -13.71
CA ASN A 197 16.08 -13.02 -13.44
C ASN A 197 16.17 -11.82 -12.50
N GLU A 198 15.37 -10.78 -12.72
CA GLU A 198 15.28 -9.61 -11.83
C GLU A 198 14.76 -10.02 -10.46
N PHE A 199 13.72 -10.89 -10.43
CA PHE A 199 13.19 -11.43 -9.19
C PHE A 199 14.28 -12.19 -8.40
N GLY A 200 14.99 -13.11 -9.04
CA GLY A 200 16.09 -13.85 -8.45
C GLY A 200 17.22 -12.94 -7.97
N ALA A 201 17.59 -11.93 -8.74
CA ALA A 201 18.62 -10.96 -8.36
C ALA A 201 18.22 -10.16 -7.11
N LEU A 202 16.94 -9.78 -7.00
CA LEU A 202 16.44 -9.03 -5.85
C LEU A 202 16.56 -9.78 -4.52
N ILE A 203 16.37 -11.10 -4.53
CA ILE A 203 16.37 -11.94 -3.32
C ILE A 203 17.71 -12.69 -3.08
N SER A 204 18.70 -12.50 -3.93
CA SER A 204 19.99 -13.17 -3.81
C SER A 204 21.02 -12.37 -3.00
N GLY A 205 22.00 -13.07 -2.43
CA GLY A 205 23.16 -12.43 -1.78
C GLY A 205 22.92 -12.00 -0.34
N TYR A 206 21.82 -12.41 0.27
CA TYR A 206 21.52 -12.16 1.69
C TYR A 206 22.04 -13.30 2.55
N GLN A 207 22.57 -12.96 3.72
CA GLN A 207 22.86 -13.94 4.76
C GLN A 207 21.59 -14.21 5.55
N ASP A 208 21.03 -15.40 5.38
CA ASP A 208 19.78 -15.82 6.01
C ASP A 208 19.97 -16.30 7.45
N ILE A 209 18.97 -16.06 8.29
CA ILE A 209 18.82 -16.60 9.63
C ILE A 209 17.42 -17.22 9.72
N ASP A 210 17.34 -18.46 10.15
CA ASP A 210 16.04 -19.07 10.49
C ASP A 210 15.45 -18.37 11.73
N PHE A 211 14.17 -18.02 11.69
CA PHE A 211 13.52 -17.35 12.82
C PHE A 211 13.61 -18.13 14.12
N ALA A 212 13.63 -19.47 14.05
CA ALA A 212 13.83 -20.32 15.23
C ALA A 212 15.15 -20.07 15.95
N ASP A 213 16.19 -19.62 15.21
CA ASP A 213 17.53 -19.37 15.75
C ASP A 213 17.71 -17.92 16.26
N VAL A 214 16.72 -17.05 16.08
CA VAL A 214 16.81 -15.63 16.47
C VAL A 214 17.03 -15.48 17.97
N GLY A 215 16.33 -16.25 18.80
CA GLY A 215 16.46 -16.21 20.25
C GLY A 215 17.86 -16.58 20.75
N ASP A 216 18.53 -17.50 20.06
CA ASP A 216 19.89 -17.93 20.41
C ASP A 216 20.97 -16.95 19.91
N ASN A 217 20.61 -16.04 19.02
CA ASN A 217 21.51 -15.08 18.38
C ASN A 217 21.24 -13.62 18.78
N GLU A 218 20.62 -13.34 19.91
CA GLU A 218 20.32 -11.97 20.39
C GLU A 218 21.57 -11.11 20.60
N SER A 219 22.76 -11.72 20.73
CA SER A 219 24.04 -11.00 20.78
C SER A 219 24.54 -10.51 19.43
N ASP A 220 23.98 -10.97 18.31
CA ASP A 220 24.27 -10.46 16.97
C ASP A 220 23.74 -9.01 16.87
N PRO A 221 24.60 -8.01 16.52
CA PRO A 221 24.19 -6.61 16.46
C PRO A 221 23.03 -6.35 15.49
N PHE A 222 22.91 -7.14 14.42
CA PHE A 222 21.78 -7.05 13.49
C PHE A 222 20.48 -7.51 14.16
N ILE A 223 20.51 -8.69 14.82
CA ILE A 223 19.34 -9.24 15.53
C ILE A 223 18.88 -8.28 16.62
N ALA A 224 19.80 -7.83 17.48
CA ALA A 224 19.50 -6.86 18.54
C ALA A 224 18.86 -5.57 17.99
N LYS A 225 19.42 -5.04 16.88
CA LYS A 225 18.87 -3.86 16.21
C LYS A 225 17.44 -4.10 15.68
N MET A 226 17.22 -5.24 15.02
CA MET A 226 15.91 -5.56 14.41
C MET A 226 14.85 -5.85 15.47
N ILE A 227 15.21 -6.47 16.59
CA ILE A 227 14.33 -6.64 17.74
C ILE A 227 13.96 -5.27 18.33
N HIS A 228 14.95 -4.42 18.59
CA HIS A 228 14.72 -3.08 19.14
C HIS A 228 13.83 -2.21 18.23
N GLN A 229 13.95 -2.37 16.92
CA GLN A 229 13.12 -1.66 15.94
C GLN A 229 11.76 -2.32 15.69
N GLY A 230 11.46 -3.47 16.31
CA GLY A 230 10.22 -4.20 16.18
C GLY A 230 10.06 -4.96 14.85
N PHE A 231 11.14 -5.11 14.06
CA PHE A 231 11.06 -5.81 12.79
C PHE A 231 11.01 -7.33 12.93
N ILE A 232 11.60 -7.91 13.94
CA ILE A 232 11.69 -9.38 14.09
C ILE A 232 10.63 -9.94 15.05
N GLN A 233 10.35 -9.28 16.18
CA GLN A 233 9.44 -9.83 17.19
C GLN A 233 7.96 -9.52 16.99
N HIS A 234 7.63 -8.53 16.25
CA HIS A 234 6.25 -8.17 16.03
C HIS A 234 6.03 -8.08 14.53
N GLY A 235 5.55 -9.15 13.92
CA GLY A 235 5.17 -9.22 12.51
C GLY A 235 4.16 -8.16 12.07
N SER A 236 4.09 -7.05 12.81
CA SER A 236 3.09 -6.02 12.76
C SER A 236 3.52 -4.76 12.02
N SER A 237 4.51 -4.78 11.18
CA SER A 237 4.72 -3.62 10.32
C SER A 237 3.78 -3.66 9.12
N GLY A 238 2.49 -3.47 9.41
CA GLY A 238 1.57 -2.89 8.43
C GLY A 238 1.12 -3.76 7.27
N PHE A 239 1.02 -5.07 7.42
CA PHE A 239 0.14 -5.85 6.57
C PHE A 239 -1.30 -5.50 6.92
N TYR A 240 -1.97 -4.93 5.97
CA TYR A 240 -3.41 -4.88 5.98
C TYR A 240 -3.87 -5.97 5.02
N ASP A 241 -4.83 -6.79 5.46
CA ASP A 241 -5.52 -7.66 4.55
C ASP A 241 -6.24 -6.83 3.49
N SER A 242 -6.77 -7.46 2.47
CA SER A 242 -7.57 -6.78 1.44
C SER A 242 -8.85 -6.14 1.99
N GLN A 243 -9.14 -6.36 3.26
CA GLN A 243 -10.29 -5.82 3.97
C GLN A 243 -9.92 -4.59 4.81
N GLY A 244 -8.65 -4.14 4.76
CA GLY A 244 -8.15 -3.01 5.54
C GLY A 244 -7.88 -3.32 7.01
N ASN A 245 -8.01 -4.58 7.44
CA ASN A 245 -7.63 -4.99 8.78
C ASN A 245 -6.11 -5.08 8.84
N LYS A 246 -5.50 -4.41 9.81
CA LYS A 246 -4.12 -4.69 10.18
C LYS A 246 -4.04 -6.17 10.48
N LEU A 247 -3.28 -6.94 9.72
CA LEU A 247 -2.97 -8.32 10.06
C LEU A 247 -2.26 -8.26 11.41
N ALA A 248 -3.00 -8.63 12.47
CA ALA A 248 -2.59 -8.43 13.83
C ALA A 248 -1.38 -9.31 14.14
N GLY A 249 -0.22 -8.70 14.22
CA GLY A 249 0.79 -9.14 15.15
C GLY A 249 0.27 -8.80 16.53
N GLY A 250 0.02 -9.80 17.36
CA GLY A 250 -0.60 -9.59 18.66
C GLY A 250 0.24 -8.69 19.56
N GLU A 251 -0.27 -7.51 19.86
CA GLU A 251 0.13 -6.78 21.05
C GLU A 251 -0.45 -7.50 22.28
N THR A 252 0.23 -8.53 22.76
CA THR A 252 0.10 -8.90 24.17
C THR A 252 1.11 -8.08 24.95
N GLY A 253 0.69 -6.88 25.35
CA GLY A 253 1.44 -6.09 26.30
C GLY A 253 1.60 -6.85 27.60
N HIS A 254 2.79 -7.38 27.85
CA HIS A 254 3.19 -7.72 29.21
C HIS A 254 3.51 -6.41 29.95
N LYS A 255 2.54 -5.98 30.77
CA LYS A 255 2.84 -5.03 31.85
C LYS A 255 3.71 -5.75 32.88
N HIS A 256 4.92 -5.29 33.07
CA HIS A 256 5.68 -5.45 34.29
C HIS A 256 5.47 -4.24 35.18
#